data_b40a446b248c7acac683cae739ada30a
#
_entry.id   b40a446b248c7acac683cae739ada30a
#
_cell.length_a   1.000
_cell.length_b   1.000
_cell.length_c   1.000
_cell.angle_alpha   90.00
_cell.angle_beta   90.00
_cell.angle_gamma   90.00
#
_symmetry.space_group_name_H-M   'P 1'
#
loop_
_entity.id
_entity.type
_entity.pdbx_description
1 polymer ?
#
loop_
_entity_poly.entity_id
_entity_poly.type
_entity_poly.pdbx_seq_one_letter_code
_entity_poly.pdbx_strand_id
1 'polypeptide(L)'
;MKPLVLVIEDDPQIRRFLRATLAAEDYQFHEALTAAEGIAQAAARQPDLVLLDLGLPDRDGLDVIREIRSWSQMPIVVLSARGQEKDKIAALDLGADDYVAKPFAVGELLARIRAALRRAAPLAPDGTDPVIRFGNVEADFEKRQVTVGGQEVHLTPNEYKLLQVLIKHAGRVVTQRQLLNEVWGPQHTEQSQYLRVYVAQLRRKLEQDPARPRYLQTEPGVGYRLSFDR
;
A
#
# COMPACT_ATOMS: atom_id res chain seq x y z
N MET A 1 -19.48 3.42 12.24
CA MET A 1 -19.78 4.31 11.09
C MET A 1 -19.44 3.55 9.82
N LYS A 2 -20.21 3.73 8.72
CA LYS A 2 -19.86 3.15 7.42
C LYS A 2 -18.74 3.98 6.81
N PRO A 3 -17.62 3.38 6.33
CA PRO A 3 -16.54 4.15 5.73
C PRO A 3 -17.00 4.92 4.48
N LEU A 4 -16.51 6.14 4.32
CA LEU A 4 -16.81 7.00 3.17
C LEU A 4 -15.71 6.87 2.12
N VAL A 5 -16.05 6.45 0.91
CA VAL A 5 -15.15 6.32 -0.23
C VAL A 5 -15.45 7.44 -1.24
N LEU A 6 -14.44 8.21 -1.61
CA LEU A 6 -14.52 9.17 -2.73
C LEU A 6 -14.01 8.50 -4.00
N VAL A 7 -14.84 8.47 -5.04
CA VAL A 7 -14.50 7.91 -6.36
C VAL A 7 -14.25 9.07 -7.33
N ILE A 8 -13.01 9.21 -7.83
CA ILE A 8 -12.63 10.22 -8.83
C ILE A 8 -12.39 9.49 -10.14
N GLU A 9 -13.37 9.50 -11.02
CA GLU A 9 -13.43 8.69 -12.25
C GLU A 9 -14.36 9.38 -13.25
N ASP A 10 -13.97 9.55 -14.49
CA ASP A 10 -14.78 10.20 -15.52
C ASP A 10 -15.63 9.22 -16.34
N ASP A 11 -15.22 7.94 -16.44
CA ASP A 11 -15.97 6.92 -17.18
C ASP A 11 -17.28 6.55 -16.47
N PRO A 12 -18.45 6.78 -17.11
CA PRO A 12 -19.74 6.52 -16.48
C PRO A 12 -20.02 5.03 -16.26
N GLN A 13 -19.41 4.14 -17.04
CA GLN A 13 -19.60 2.68 -16.88
C GLN A 13 -18.83 2.19 -15.65
N ILE A 14 -17.60 2.65 -15.48
CA ILE A 14 -16.78 2.33 -14.32
C ILE A 14 -17.40 2.90 -13.05
N ARG A 15 -17.86 4.15 -13.04
CA ARG A 15 -18.57 4.72 -11.89
C ARG A 15 -19.82 3.92 -11.51
N ARG A 16 -20.65 3.54 -12.50
CA ARG A 16 -21.84 2.71 -12.24
C ARG A 16 -21.48 1.38 -11.61
N PHE A 17 -20.41 0.76 -12.10
CA PHE A 17 -19.91 -0.49 -11.56
C PHE A 17 -19.39 -0.32 -10.13
N LEU A 18 -18.56 0.70 -9.86
CA LEU A 18 -18.03 1.00 -8.52
C LEU A 18 -19.15 1.32 -7.53
N ARG A 19 -20.16 2.12 -7.95
CA ARG A 19 -21.34 2.43 -7.15
C ARG A 19 -22.05 1.17 -6.69
N ALA A 20 -22.35 0.26 -7.61
CA ALA A 20 -23.04 -0.99 -7.27
C ALA A 20 -22.17 -1.86 -6.34
N THR A 21 -20.87 -1.93 -6.58
CA THR A 21 -19.92 -2.72 -5.79
C THR A 21 -19.79 -2.16 -4.36
N LEU A 22 -19.60 -0.85 -4.22
CA LEU A 22 -19.42 -0.21 -2.90
C LEU A 22 -20.72 -0.24 -2.09
N ALA A 23 -21.87 -0.04 -2.72
CA ALA A 23 -23.17 -0.12 -2.05
C ALA A 23 -23.48 -1.53 -1.52
N ALA A 24 -23.09 -2.58 -2.26
CA ALA A 24 -23.27 -3.96 -1.83
C ALA A 24 -22.43 -4.34 -0.60
N GLU A 25 -21.32 -3.66 -0.37
CA GLU A 25 -20.40 -3.86 0.76
C GLU A 25 -20.60 -2.82 1.87
N ASP A 26 -21.72 -2.13 1.89
CA ASP A 26 -22.10 -1.16 2.93
C ASP A 26 -21.17 0.06 3.05
N TYR A 27 -20.44 0.42 2.01
CA TYR A 27 -19.68 1.69 1.96
C TYR A 27 -20.59 2.86 1.63
N GLN A 28 -20.35 4.01 2.26
CA GLN A 28 -20.84 5.30 1.74
C GLN A 28 -19.89 5.75 0.63
N PHE A 29 -20.39 6.41 -0.41
CA PHE A 29 -19.53 6.90 -1.48
C PHE A 29 -20.01 8.23 -2.03
N HIS A 30 -19.06 9.01 -2.54
CA HIS A 30 -19.26 10.17 -3.37
C HIS A 30 -18.50 10.03 -4.66
N GLU A 31 -18.93 10.72 -5.69
CA GLU A 31 -18.34 10.68 -7.02
C GLU A 31 -17.87 12.08 -7.42
N ALA A 32 -16.73 12.14 -8.12
CA ALA A 32 -16.20 13.30 -8.79
C ALA A 32 -15.81 12.92 -10.22
N LEU A 33 -16.06 13.78 -11.18
CA LEU A 33 -15.84 13.52 -12.61
C LEU A 33 -14.52 14.10 -13.09
N THR A 34 -13.91 14.96 -12.30
CA THR A 34 -12.68 15.69 -12.64
C THR A 34 -11.73 15.70 -11.44
N ALA A 35 -10.46 15.96 -11.72
CA ALA A 35 -9.44 16.12 -10.67
C ALA A 35 -9.79 17.29 -9.73
N ALA A 36 -10.18 18.44 -10.30
CA ALA A 36 -10.53 19.63 -9.53
C ALA A 36 -11.71 19.36 -8.57
N GLU A 37 -12.78 18.71 -9.05
CA GLU A 37 -13.91 18.31 -8.22
C GLU A 37 -13.48 17.30 -7.13
N GLY A 38 -12.67 16.32 -7.50
CA GLY A 38 -12.16 15.29 -6.58
C GLY A 38 -11.37 15.88 -5.43
N ILE A 39 -10.43 16.78 -5.72
CA ILE A 39 -9.63 17.47 -4.71
C ILE A 39 -10.51 18.32 -3.78
N ALA A 40 -11.44 19.08 -4.34
CA ALA A 40 -12.39 19.90 -3.55
C ALA A 40 -13.27 19.03 -2.63
N GLN A 41 -13.80 17.92 -3.13
CA GLN A 41 -14.58 16.98 -2.33
C GLN A 41 -13.73 16.25 -1.27
N ALA A 42 -12.49 15.88 -1.59
CA ALA A 42 -11.57 15.28 -0.63
C ALA A 42 -11.29 16.21 0.55
N ALA A 43 -11.05 17.49 0.29
CA ALA A 43 -10.82 18.50 1.32
C ALA A 43 -12.09 18.77 2.17
N ALA A 44 -13.25 18.90 1.52
CA ALA A 44 -14.50 19.26 2.21
C ALA A 44 -15.11 18.11 3.01
N ARG A 45 -14.99 16.87 2.53
CA ARG A 45 -15.69 15.71 3.10
C ARG A 45 -14.78 14.80 3.92
N GLN A 46 -13.47 14.92 3.78
CA GLN A 46 -12.46 14.08 4.46
C GLN A 46 -12.81 12.59 4.39
N PRO A 47 -12.89 11.99 3.17
CA PRO A 47 -13.24 10.59 3.02
C PRO A 47 -12.20 9.67 3.68
N ASP A 48 -12.66 8.48 4.08
CA ASP A 48 -11.80 7.45 4.64
C ASP A 48 -10.88 6.82 3.60
N LEU A 49 -11.24 6.93 2.30
CA LEU A 49 -10.44 6.41 1.18
C LEU A 49 -10.81 7.12 -0.12
N VAL A 50 -9.81 7.33 -0.97
CA VAL A 50 -9.98 7.82 -2.35
C VAL A 50 -9.69 6.68 -3.33
N LEU A 51 -10.61 6.42 -4.25
CA LEU A 51 -10.39 5.66 -5.49
C LEU A 51 -10.14 6.67 -6.61
N LEU A 52 -9.00 6.58 -7.27
CA LEU A 52 -8.55 7.59 -8.22
C LEU A 52 -8.19 6.99 -9.58
N ASP A 53 -8.84 7.43 -10.65
CA ASP A 53 -8.29 7.21 -11.99
C ASP A 53 -7.18 8.21 -12.31
N LEU A 54 -6.18 7.77 -13.07
CA LEU A 54 -5.12 8.64 -13.58
C LEU A 54 -5.51 9.36 -14.86
N GLY A 55 -6.48 8.84 -15.61
CA GLY A 55 -6.89 9.34 -16.93
C GLY A 55 -7.98 10.40 -16.90
N LEU A 56 -7.94 11.33 -15.95
CA LEU A 56 -8.98 12.35 -15.80
C LEU A 56 -8.93 13.41 -16.93
N PRO A 57 -10.09 14.03 -17.27
CA PRO A 57 -10.16 14.91 -18.44
C PRO A 57 -9.50 16.27 -18.27
N ASP A 58 -9.37 16.75 -17.04
CA ASP A 58 -8.88 18.09 -16.71
C ASP A 58 -7.42 18.12 -16.26
N ARG A 59 -6.91 17.04 -15.65
CA ARG A 59 -5.56 16.97 -15.09
C ARG A 59 -5.11 15.51 -14.92
N ASP A 60 -3.79 15.26 -14.96
CA ASP A 60 -3.25 13.93 -14.66
C ASP A 60 -3.52 13.55 -13.19
N GLY A 61 -3.99 12.32 -12.95
CA GLY A 61 -4.24 11.82 -11.61
C GLY A 61 -2.98 11.76 -10.72
N LEU A 62 -1.79 11.71 -11.29
CA LEU A 62 -0.52 11.84 -10.53
C LEU A 62 -0.43 13.20 -9.82
N ASP A 63 -0.95 14.27 -10.43
CA ASP A 63 -0.99 15.58 -9.80
C ASP A 63 -2.02 15.63 -8.67
N VAL A 64 -3.14 14.91 -8.79
CA VAL A 64 -4.12 14.75 -7.71
C VAL A 64 -3.48 14.09 -6.48
N ILE A 65 -2.69 13.02 -6.68
CA ILE A 65 -1.97 12.36 -5.58
C ILE A 65 -1.05 13.37 -4.88
N ARG A 66 -0.23 14.10 -5.66
CA ARG A 66 0.72 15.09 -5.13
C ARG A 66 0.00 16.18 -4.32
N GLU A 67 -1.09 16.70 -4.84
CA GLU A 67 -1.86 17.75 -4.19
C GLU A 67 -2.53 17.26 -2.89
N ILE A 68 -3.19 16.11 -2.89
CA ILE A 68 -3.79 15.53 -1.67
C ILE A 68 -2.71 15.24 -0.64
N ARG A 69 -1.55 14.72 -1.03
CA ARG A 69 -0.45 14.41 -0.11
C ARG A 69 0.20 15.63 0.51
N SER A 70 0.04 16.81 -0.07
CA SER A 70 0.53 18.06 0.54
C SER A 70 -0.19 18.44 1.83
N TRP A 71 -1.40 17.92 2.06
CA TRP A 71 -2.23 18.27 3.23
C TRP A 71 -2.92 17.06 3.90
N SER A 72 -2.89 15.86 3.33
CA SER A 72 -3.57 14.69 3.92
C SER A 72 -2.82 13.37 3.70
N GLN A 73 -2.99 12.47 4.68
CA GLN A 73 -2.52 11.08 4.63
C GLN A 73 -3.66 10.07 4.35
N MET A 74 -4.85 10.56 3.93
CA MET A 74 -5.96 9.66 3.60
C MET A 74 -5.54 8.62 2.55
N PRO A 75 -5.97 7.37 2.66
CA PRO A 75 -5.63 6.32 1.70
C PRO A 75 -6.05 6.67 0.28
N ILE A 76 -5.15 6.47 -0.68
CA ILE A 76 -5.40 6.61 -2.12
C ILE A 76 -5.11 5.29 -2.80
N VAL A 77 -6.12 4.67 -3.41
CA VAL A 77 -5.98 3.50 -4.27
C VAL A 77 -6.21 3.93 -5.71
N VAL A 78 -5.19 3.77 -6.54
CA VAL A 78 -5.24 4.15 -7.96
C VAL A 78 -5.93 3.05 -8.77
N LEU A 79 -6.87 3.44 -9.63
CA LEU A 79 -7.50 2.57 -10.64
C LEU A 79 -7.11 3.09 -12.02
N SER A 80 -6.36 2.34 -12.82
CA SER A 80 -5.94 2.90 -14.10
C SER A 80 -5.79 1.85 -15.19
N ALA A 81 -6.14 2.25 -16.43
CA ALA A 81 -5.85 1.50 -17.65
C ALA A 81 -4.41 1.67 -18.13
N ARG A 82 -3.63 2.59 -17.51
CA ARG A 82 -2.21 2.77 -17.80
C ARG A 82 -1.45 1.56 -17.25
N GLY A 83 -1.28 0.52 -18.09
CA GLY A 83 -0.66 -0.75 -17.71
C GLY A 83 0.87 -0.71 -17.65
N GLN A 84 1.50 0.46 -17.85
CA GLN A 84 2.96 0.55 -17.83
C GLN A 84 3.47 0.57 -16.39
N GLU A 85 4.48 -0.26 -16.14
CA GLU A 85 5.13 -0.38 -14.84
C GLU A 85 5.60 0.97 -14.28
N LYS A 86 6.07 1.87 -15.18
CA LYS A 86 6.51 3.22 -14.80
C LYS A 86 5.40 4.08 -14.20
N ASP A 87 4.15 3.96 -14.69
CA ASP A 87 3.03 4.75 -14.16
C ASP A 87 2.63 4.26 -12.76
N LYS A 88 2.67 2.94 -12.57
CA LYS A 88 2.44 2.31 -11.26
C LYS A 88 3.49 2.75 -10.24
N ILE A 89 4.78 2.72 -10.63
CA ILE A 89 5.89 3.16 -9.78
C ILE A 89 5.72 4.65 -9.45
N ALA A 90 5.44 5.50 -10.44
CA ALA A 90 5.26 6.93 -10.23
C ALA A 90 4.14 7.25 -9.25
N ALA A 91 2.98 6.57 -9.38
CA ALA A 91 1.85 6.75 -8.46
C ALA A 91 2.23 6.37 -7.01
N LEU A 92 2.89 5.21 -6.83
CA LEU A 92 3.32 4.73 -5.51
C LEU A 92 4.42 5.62 -4.90
N ASP A 93 5.37 6.08 -5.70
CA ASP A 93 6.44 7.01 -5.26
C ASP A 93 5.89 8.38 -4.86
N LEU A 94 4.78 8.82 -5.47
CA LEU A 94 4.05 10.03 -5.08
C LEU A 94 3.19 9.84 -3.84
N GLY A 95 3.08 8.62 -3.33
CA GLY A 95 2.38 8.31 -2.09
C GLY A 95 1.02 7.65 -2.25
N ALA A 96 0.66 7.13 -3.42
CA ALA A 96 -0.48 6.23 -3.51
C ALA A 96 -0.26 4.99 -2.62
N ASP A 97 -1.32 4.51 -1.96
CA ASP A 97 -1.24 3.37 -1.05
C ASP A 97 -1.29 2.03 -1.78
N ASP A 98 -1.96 1.99 -2.92
CA ASP A 98 -2.04 0.81 -3.78
C ASP A 98 -2.42 1.20 -5.21
N TYR A 99 -2.29 0.24 -6.14
CA TYR A 99 -2.58 0.41 -7.56
C TYR A 99 -3.28 -0.81 -8.11
N VAL A 100 -4.40 -0.61 -8.81
CA VAL A 100 -5.18 -1.65 -9.45
C VAL A 100 -5.27 -1.37 -10.95
N ALA A 101 -4.78 -2.30 -11.76
CA ALA A 101 -4.86 -2.17 -13.22
C ALA A 101 -6.27 -2.51 -13.72
N LYS A 102 -6.81 -1.68 -14.61
CA LYS A 102 -8.05 -1.97 -15.35
C LYS A 102 -7.75 -2.92 -16.53
N PRO A 103 -8.56 -3.97 -16.79
CA PRO A 103 -9.75 -4.39 -16.04
C PRO A 103 -9.38 -5.15 -14.76
N PHE A 104 -10.16 -4.97 -13.70
CA PHE A 104 -9.92 -5.60 -12.39
C PHE A 104 -11.10 -6.47 -11.95
N ALA A 105 -10.80 -7.47 -11.12
CA ALA A 105 -11.81 -8.29 -10.48
C ALA A 105 -12.40 -7.58 -9.26
N VAL A 106 -13.72 -7.71 -9.03
CA VAL A 106 -14.41 -7.15 -7.86
C VAL A 106 -13.73 -7.53 -6.55
N GLY A 107 -13.43 -8.82 -6.39
CA GLY A 107 -12.79 -9.35 -5.19
C GLY A 107 -11.41 -8.76 -4.92
N GLU A 108 -10.62 -8.50 -5.96
CA GLU A 108 -9.31 -7.84 -5.85
C GLU A 108 -9.48 -6.40 -5.36
N LEU A 109 -10.34 -5.62 -6.01
CA LEU A 109 -10.60 -4.24 -5.63
C LEU A 109 -11.05 -4.12 -4.18
N LEU A 110 -12.03 -4.92 -3.76
CA LEU A 110 -12.56 -4.91 -2.40
C LEU A 110 -11.51 -5.33 -1.37
N ALA A 111 -10.66 -6.30 -1.69
CA ALA A 111 -9.56 -6.69 -0.81
C ALA A 111 -8.57 -5.53 -0.60
N ARG A 112 -8.24 -4.77 -1.65
CA ARG A 112 -7.35 -3.61 -1.57
C ARG A 112 -7.99 -2.44 -0.81
N ILE A 113 -9.28 -2.17 -1.02
CA ILE A 113 -10.03 -1.17 -0.24
C ILE A 113 -9.99 -1.52 1.24
N ARG A 114 -10.35 -2.76 1.62
CA ARG A 114 -10.30 -3.20 3.02
C ARG A 114 -8.89 -3.08 3.62
N ALA A 115 -7.87 -3.45 2.86
CA ALA A 115 -6.48 -3.33 3.30
C ALA A 115 -6.07 -1.86 3.52
N ALA A 116 -6.47 -0.95 2.63
CA ALA A 116 -6.17 0.47 2.74
C ALA A 116 -6.88 1.11 3.94
N LEU A 117 -8.19 0.84 4.11
CA LEU A 117 -8.97 1.34 5.24
C LEU A 117 -8.46 0.82 6.60
N ARG A 118 -8.08 -0.45 6.69
CA ARG A 118 -7.54 -1.02 7.92
C ARG A 118 -6.24 -0.35 8.35
N ARG A 119 -5.39 0.06 7.40
CA ARG A 119 -4.12 0.78 7.66
C ARG A 119 -4.35 2.22 8.12
N ALA A 120 -5.41 2.86 7.59
CA ALA A 120 -5.75 4.24 7.94
C ALA A 120 -6.49 4.34 9.28
N ALA A 121 -7.12 3.24 9.72
CA ALA A 121 -7.70 3.21 11.06
C ALA A 121 -6.58 3.54 12.06
N PRO A 122 -6.77 4.50 12.98
CA PRO A 122 -5.83 4.74 14.05
C PRO A 122 -5.54 3.38 14.70
N LEU A 123 -4.28 2.99 14.78
CA LEU A 123 -3.87 1.98 15.75
C LEU A 123 -4.45 2.48 17.06
N ALA A 124 -5.20 1.64 17.78
CA ALA A 124 -5.82 2.02 19.04
C ALA A 124 -4.81 2.81 19.87
N PRO A 125 -5.24 3.84 20.64
CA PRO A 125 -4.32 4.72 21.38
C PRO A 125 -3.40 3.99 22.38
N ASP A 126 -3.61 2.72 22.62
CA ASP A 126 -2.70 1.79 23.32
C ASP A 126 -1.62 1.19 22.40
N GLY A 127 -1.32 1.83 21.26
CA GLY A 127 -0.33 1.42 20.26
C GLY A 127 1.12 1.47 20.74
N THR A 128 1.39 0.86 21.86
CA THR A 128 2.70 0.50 22.36
C THR A 128 2.80 -1.02 22.54
N ASP A 129 2.30 -1.79 21.60
CA ASP A 129 2.83 -3.14 21.51
C ASP A 129 4.10 -3.04 20.66
N PRO A 130 5.30 -2.97 21.29
CA PRO A 130 6.56 -2.91 20.56
C PRO A 130 6.80 -4.19 19.78
N VAL A 131 5.88 -5.14 19.90
CA VAL A 131 5.93 -6.47 19.34
C VAL A 131 4.91 -6.62 18.21
N ILE A 132 5.39 -6.69 17.00
CA ILE A 132 4.56 -6.94 15.81
C ILE A 132 4.52 -8.43 15.51
N ARG A 133 3.30 -8.96 15.29
CA ARG A 133 3.07 -10.38 14.99
C ARG A 133 2.45 -10.57 13.63
N PHE A 134 2.99 -11.51 12.85
CA PHE A 134 2.40 -11.98 11.59
C PHE A 134 2.73 -13.45 11.38
N GLY A 135 1.69 -14.27 11.20
CA GLY A 135 1.83 -15.72 11.19
C GLY A 135 2.52 -16.24 12.45
N ASN A 136 3.64 -16.93 12.27
CA ASN A 136 4.49 -17.42 13.35
C ASN A 136 5.70 -16.51 13.64
N VAL A 137 5.76 -15.34 13.02
CA VAL A 137 6.82 -14.34 13.23
C VAL A 137 6.40 -13.36 14.31
N GLU A 138 7.28 -13.09 15.25
CA GLU A 138 7.14 -12.04 16.24
C GLU A 138 8.40 -11.15 16.22
N ALA A 139 8.21 -9.84 16.03
CA ALA A 139 9.28 -8.85 15.98
C ALA A 139 9.11 -7.85 17.13
N ASP A 140 9.98 -7.91 18.13
CA ASP A 140 10.08 -6.99 19.25
C ASP A 140 11.13 -5.93 18.92
N PHE A 141 10.66 -4.70 18.66
CA PHE A 141 11.54 -3.61 18.24
C PHE A 141 12.27 -2.93 19.41
N GLU A 142 11.75 -3.03 20.64
CA GLU A 142 12.46 -2.54 21.82
C GLU A 142 13.64 -3.41 22.16
N LYS A 143 13.43 -4.72 22.16
CA LYS A 143 14.50 -5.70 22.42
C LYS A 143 15.38 -5.98 21.19
N ARG A 144 14.98 -5.48 20.00
CA ARG A 144 15.61 -5.80 18.70
C ARG A 144 15.68 -7.30 18.42
N GLN A 145 14.67 -8.03 18.84
CA GLN A 145 14.58 -9.48 18.76
C GLN A 145 13.52 -9.89 17.77
N VAL A 146 13.79 -10.88 16.94
CA VAL A 146 12.83 -11.49 16.02
C VAL A 146 12.79 -12.99 16.31
N THR A 147 11.59 -13.52 16.46
CA THR A 147 11.38 -14.96 16.66
C THR A 147 10.45 -15.52 15.58
N VAL A 148 10.63 -16.78 15.25
CA VAL A 148 9.77 -17.55 14.33
C VAL A 148 9.37 -18.84 15.01
N GLY A 149 8.08 -19.03 15.28
CA GLY A 149 7.61 -20.19 16.06
C GLY A 149 8.20 -20.24 17.46
N GLY A 150 8.48 -19.09 18.08
CA GLY A 150 9.08 -18.97 19.41
C GLY A 150 10.61 -19.16 19.45
N GLN A 151 11.26 -19.46 18.32
CA GLN A 151 12.72 -19.55 18.24
C GLN A 151 13.34 -18.25 17.72
N GLU A 152 14.37 -17.78 18.39
CA GLU A 152 15.05 -16.54 17.98
C GLU A 152 15.75 -16.71 16.63
N VAL A 153 15.55 -15.72 15.75
CA VAL A 153 16.15 -15.67 14.42
C VAL A 153 17.07 -14.47 14.33
N HIS A 154 18.36 -14.75 14.09
CA HIS A 154 19.36 -13.70 13.97
C HIS A 154 19.25 -12.99 12.61
N LEU A 155 18.95 -11.69 12.63
CA LEU A 155 18.97 -10.81 11.46
C LEU A 155 20.23 -9.95 11.48
N THR A 156 20.86 -9.82 10.31
CA THR A 156 21.92 -8.83 10.13
C THR A 156 21.37 -7.41 10.24
N PRO A 157 22.19 -6.36 10.49
CA PRO A 157 21.71 -4.99 10.62
C PRO A 157 20.88 -4.50 9.43
N ASN A 158 21.24 -4.87 8.20
CA ASN A 158 20.52 -4.50 7.00
C ASN A 158 19.20 -5.27 6.81
N GLU A 159 19.20 -6.56 7.13
CA GLU A 159 17.96 -7.36 7.15
C GLU A 159 16.97 -6.83 8.19
N TYR A 160 17.46 -6.46 9.37
CA TYR A 160 16.65 -5.88 10.42
C TYR A 160 16.06 -4.53 10.00
N LYS A 161 16.87 -3.63 9.42
CA LYS A 161 16.37 -2.34 8.87
C LYS A 161 15.34 -2.56 7.76
N LEU A 162 15.60 -3.50 6.85
CA LEU A 162 14.65 -3.82 5.78
C LEU A 162 13.33 -4.34 6.34
N LEU A 163 13.37 -5.21 7.35
CA LEU A 163 12.17 -5.68 8.03
C LEU A 163 11.42 -4.54 8.72
N GLN A 164 12.11 -3.61 9.39
CA GLN A 164 11.49 -2.44 10.02
C GLN A 164 10.75 -1.56 9.00
N VAL A 165 11.39 -1.28 7.85
CA VAL A 165 10.79 -0.47 6.78
C VAL A 165 9.57 -1.19 6.20
N LEU A 166 9.65 -2.49 5.95
CA LEU A 166 8.54 -3.29 5.45
C LEU A 166 7.36 -3.32 6.43
N ILE A 167 7.64 -3.43 7.73
CA ILE A 167 6.61 -3.40 8.79
C ILE A 167 5.96 -2.02 8.89
N LYS A 168 6.76 -0.94 8.83
CA LYS A 168 6.26 0.44 8.81
C LYS A 168 5.24 0.67 7.67
N HIS A 169 5.48 0.04 6.53
CA HIS A 169 4.63 0.11 5.35
C HIS A 169 3.77 -1.15 5.14
N ALA A 170 3.52 -1.93 6.18
CA ALA A 170 2.82 -3.20 6.07
C ALA A 170 1.49 -3.09 5.34
N GLY A 171 1.24 -4.05 4.44
CA GLY A 171 0.08 -4.10 3.56
C GLY A 171 0.14 -3.19 2.33
N ARG A 172 1.10 -2.24 2.25
CA ARG A 172 1.34 -1.42 1.04
C ARG A 172 2.38 -2.06 0.13
N VAL A 173 2.29 -1.75 -1.15
CA VAL A 173 3.42 -2.00 -2.06
C VAL A 173 4.44 -0.90 -1.84
N VAL A 174 5.67 -1.29 -1.48
CA VAL A 174 6.79 -0.37 -1.35
C VAL A 174 7.69 -0.56 -2.57
N THR A 175 7.98 0.50 -3.30
CA THR A 175 8.81 0.41 -4.50
C THR A 175 10.25 0.03 -4.14
N GLN A 176 10.98 -0.58 -5.11
CA GLN A 176 12.40 -0.90 -4.89
C GLN A 176 13.20 0.35 -4.51
N ARG A 177 12.90 1.48 -5.18
CA ARG A 177 13.54 2.76 -4.92
C ARG A 177 13.28 3.27 -3.50
N GLN A 178 12.03 3.21 -3.02
CA GLN A 178 11.67 3.60 -1.65
C GLN A 178 12.41 2.74 -0.62
N LEU A 179 12.40 1.40 -0.80
CA LEU A 179 13.11 0.48 0.11
C LEU A 179 14.61 0.77 0.15
N LEU A 180 15.24 0.95 -1.01
CA LEU A 180 16.66 1.26 -1.09
C LEU A 180 16.99 2.58 -0.41
N ASN A 181 16.15 3.61 -0.64
CA ASN A 181 16.33 4.91 -0.01
C ASN A 181 16.18 4.87 1.52
N GLU A 182 15.14 4.22 2.04
CA GLU A 182 14.89 4.16 3.49
C GLU A 182 15.89 3.27 4.24
N VAL A 183 16.40 2.21 3.62
CA VAL A 183 17.32 1.27 4.27
C VAL A 183 18.78 1.70 4.15
N TRP A 184 19.21 2.11 2.95
CA TRP A 184 20.63 2.40 2.62
C TRP A 184 20.91 3.87 2.30
N GLY A 185 19.85 4.68 2.09
CA GLY A 185 19.96 6.09 1.75
C GLY A 185 19.92 6.38 0.24
N PRO A 186 19.80 7.68 -0.12
CA PRO A 186 19.50 8.11 -1.50
C PRO A 186 20.56 7.75 -2.53
N GLN A 187 21.80 7.48 -2.11
CA GLN A 187 22.91 7.12 -3.01
C GLN A 187 22.84 5.67 -3.54
N HIS A 188 21.95 4.85 -2.99
CA HIS A 188 21.86 3.41 -3.30
C HIS A 188 20.61 3.04 -4.11
N THR A 189 19.82 4.00 -4.56
CA THR A 189 18.50 3.78 -5.19
C THR A 189 18.52 2.99 -6.50
N GLU A 190 19.67 2.85 -7.15
CA GLU A 190 19.84 2.08 -8.38
C GLU A 190 20.32 0.63 -8.15
N GLN A 191 20.63 0.26 -6.90
CA GLN A 191 21.21 -1.04 -6.57
C GLN A 191 20.14 -2.12 -6.29
N SER A 192 19.18 -2.29 -7.20
CA SER A 192 18.06 -3.24 -7.03
C SER A 192 18.49 -4.69 -6.82
N GLN A 193 19.69 -5.09 -7.30
CA GLN A 193 20.21 -6.44 -7.09
C GLN A 193 20.49 -6.73 -5.60
N TYR A 194 21.01 -5.75 -4.85
CA TYR A 194 21.23 -5.91 -3.41
C TYR A 194 19.93 -6.14 -2.66
N LEU A 195 18.89 -5.36 -2.98
CA LEU A 195 17.58 -5.53 -2.36
C LEU A 195 17.02 -6.94 -2.55
N ARG A 196 17.16 -7.52 -3.76
CA ARG A 196 16.71 -8.89 -4.05
C ARG A 196 17.41 -9.92 -3.15
N VAL A 197 18.71 -9.75 -2.91
CA VAL A 197 19.48 -10.65 -2.04
C VAL A 197 18.94 -10.57 -0.60
N TYR A 198 18.77 -9.37 -0.05
CA TYR A 198 18.25 -9.20 1.31
C TYR A 198 16.82 -9.71 1.48
N VAL A 199 15.95 -9.47 0.48
CA VAL A 199 14.59 -10.03 0.48
C VAL A 199 14.62 -11.57 0.46
N ALA A 200 15.50 -12.17 -0.36
CA ALA A 200 15.64 -13.62 -0.39
C ALA A 200 16.16 -14.18 0.96
N GLN A 201 17.07 -13.47 1.61
CA GLN A 201 17.59 -13.85 2.94
C GLN A 201 16.50 -13.73 4.02
N LEU A 202 15.72 -12.62 4.02
CA LEU A 202 14.59 -12.49 4.93
C LEU A 202 13.55 -13.60 4.72
N ARG A 203 13.20 -13.93 3.49
CA ARG A 203 12.29 -15.03 3.21
C ARG A 203 12.78 -16.37 3.78
N ARG A 204 14.07 -16.68 3.62
CA ARG A 204 14.66 -17.91 4.19
C ARG A 204 14.56 -17.98 5.70
N LYS A 205 14.51 -16.83 6.37
CA LYS A 205 14.48 -16.74 7.83
C LYS A 205 13.06 -16.64 8.39
N LEU A 206 12.14 -16.02 7.66
CA LEU A 206 10.80 -15.66 8.17
C LEU A 206 9.66 -16.48 7.56
N GLU A 207 9.82 -17.02 6.35
CA GLU A 207 8.80 -17.77 5.63
C GLU A 207 8.99 -19.28 5.81
N GLN A 208 7.87 -20.02 5.85
CA GLN A 208 7.92 -21.50 5.85
C GLN A 208 8.42 -22.03 4.50
N ASP A 209 7.99 -21.42 3.39
CA ASP A 209 8.45 -21.72 2.04
C ASP A 209 8.97 -20.43 1.38
N PRO A 210 10.27 -20.19 1.35
CA PRO A 210 10.85 -19.01 0.72
C PRO A 210 10.56 -18.84 -0.76
N ALA A 211 10.25 -19.95 -1.47
CA ALA A 211 9.92 -19.93 -2.90
C ALA A 211 8.45 -19.52 -3.13
N ARG A 212 7.58 -19.75 -2.14
CA ARG A 212 6.16 -19.35 -2.14
C ARG A 212 5.85 -18.47 -0.92
N PRO A 213 6.42 -17.26 -0.87
CA PRO A 213 6.31 -16.42 0.31
C PRO A 213 4.86 -16.00 0.55
N ARG A 214 4.43 -16.16 1.79
CA ARG A 214 3.09 -15.81 2.24
C ARG A 214 3.01 -14.35 2.69
N TYR A 215 4.01 -13.91 3.43
CA TYR A 215 4.04 -12.58 4.04
C TYR A 215 4.80 -11.58 3.19
N LEU A 216 6.03 -11.87 2.81
CA LEU A 216 6.89 -10.97 2.04
C LEU A 216 6.73 -11.23 0.53
N GLN A 217 5.69 -10.64 -0.06
CA GLN A 217 5.31 -10.84 -1.46
C GLN A 217 6.13 -9.95 -2.40
N THR A 218 6.34 -10.42 -3.64
CA THR A 218 6.91 -9.62 -4.72
C THR A 218 5.79 -9.04 -5.57
N GLU A 219 5.83 -7.73 -5.81
CA GLU A 219 5.06 -7.07 -6.87
C GLU A 219 5.98 -6.92 -8.09
N PRO A 220 5.83 -7.77 -9.12
CA PRO A 220 6.77 -7.84 -10.24
C PRO A 220 7.01 -6.47 -10.86
N GLY A 221 8.29 -6.15 -11.09
CA GLY A 221 8.74 -4.89 -11.66
C GLY A 221 8.61 -3.66 -10.76
N VAL A 222 7.89 -3.73 -9.66
CA VAL A 222 7.59 -2.57 -8.78
C VAL A 222 8.38 -2.62 -7.49
N GLY A 223 8.21 -3.70 -6.70
CA GLY A 223 8.80 -3.77 -5.37
C GLY A 223 8.28 -4.92 -4.54
N TYR A 224 8.04 -4.67 -3.27
CA TYR A 224 7.66 -5.70 -2.30
C TYR A 224 6.53 -5.22 -1.40
N ARG A 225 5.77 -6.19 -0.89
CA ARG A 225 4.70 -5.97 0.07
C ARG A 225 4.87 -6.93 1.23
N LEU A 226 4.81 -6.43 2.46
CA LEU A 226 4.65 -7.26 3.64
C LEU A 226 3.16 -7.32 3.99
N SER A 227 2.57 -8.50 4.00
CA SER A 227 1.16 -8.74 4.35
C SER A 227 1.09 -9.47 5.67
N PHE A 228 0.20 -9.03 6.55
CA PHE A 228 -0.11 -9.75 7.78
C PHE A 228 -1.36 -10.60 7.53
N ASP A 229 -1.27 -11.91 7.73
CA ASP A 229 -2.47 -12.74 7.82
C ASP A 229 -3.16 -12.47 9.16
N ARG A 230 -4.45 -12.38 9.06
CA ARG A 230 -5.33 -12.58 10.22
C ARG A 230 -5.81 -14.01 10.27
#